data_43e86bedef93257a3ede440e0356b252
#
_entry.id   43e86bedef93257a3ede440e0356b252
#
_cell.length_a   1.000
_cell.length_b   1.000
_cell.length_c   1.000
_cell.angle_alpha   90.00
_cell.angle_beta   90.00
_cell.angle_gamma   90.00
#
_symmetry.space_group_name_H-M   'P 1'
#
loop_
_entity.id
_entity.type
_entity.pdbx_description
1 polymer ?
#
loop_
_entity_poly.entity_id
_entity_poly.type
_entity_poly.pdbx_seq_one_letter_code
_entity_poly.pdbx_strand_id
1 'polypeptide(L)'
;EEYEVLAAEGKMDQHKTIPAKDLWRKMLTMLFETGHPWITFKDSCNLRSPQQHIGVIHSSNLCTEITLNTSNDEIAVCNLGSVNLPQHMKDGVLDHEKVKQTVTTALRMLDNVIDINYYSVDTARNSNLKHRPVGMGLMGFQDALYMQDAPYCSDAAIEFADRSMEVISYYAIHASSELAKERGTYPSYEGSLWSQGIFPKDSIDILEKNRGSEYLKVDR
;
A
#
# COMPACT_ATOMS: atom_id res chain seq x y z
N GLU A 1 13.36 -28.13 6.28
CA GLU A 1 14.43 -28.99 6.83
C GLU A 1 14.31 -29.15 8.35
N GLU A 2 14.35 -28.08 9.16
CA GLU A 2 14.24 -28.18 10.63
C GLU A 2 12.93 -28.83 11.08
N TYR A 3 11.79 -28.42 10.52
CA TYR A 3 10.47 -29.01 10.82
C TYR A 3 10.38 -30.49 10.38
N GLU A 4 11.01 -30.87 9.29
CA GLU A 4 11.04 -32.27 8.84
C GLU A 4 11.84 -33.14 9.80
N VAL A 5 12.95 -32.63 10.31
CA VAL A 5 13.75 -33.30 11.34
C VAL A 5 12.96 -33.46 12.63
N LEU A 6 12.33 -32.39 13.11
CA LEU A 6 11.51 -32.43 14.33
C LEU A 6 10.31 -33.38 14.20
N ALA A 7 9.68 -33.42 13.02
CA ALA A 7 8.59 -34.35 12.73
C ALA A 7 9.08 -35.82 12.73
N ALA A 8 10.23 -36.08 12.10
CA ALA A 8 10.82 -37.42 12.05
C ALA A 8 11.29 -37.91 13.43
N GLU A 9 11.72 -36.99 14.30
CA GLU A 9 12.11 -37.28 15.69
C GLU A 9 10.93 -37.42 16.68
N GLY A 10 9.69 -37.27 16.18
CA GLY A 10 8.48 -37.31 17.00
C GLY A 10 8.34 -36.14 18.00
N LYS A 11 9.04 -35.03 17.76
CA LYS A 11 9.00 -33.80 18.57
C LYS A 11 7.90 -32.84 18.19
N MET A 12 7.09 -33.18 17.19
CA MET A 12 5.93 -32.40 16.74
C MET A 12 4.65 -33.22 16.93
N ASP A 13 3.86 -32.88 17.93
CA ASP A 13 2.61 -33.59 18.27
C ASP A 13 1.50 -33.44 17.22
N GLN A 14 1.45 -32.29 16.58
CA GLN A 14 0.43 -31.97 15.57
C GLN A 14 1.10 -31.48 14.29
N HIS A 15 1.27 -32.37 13.34
CA HIS A 15 1.73 -32.00 12.00
C HIS A 15 1.06 -32.86 10.93
N LYS A 16 1.01 -32.32 9.71
CA LYS A 16 0.53 -33.04 8.53
C LYS A 16 1.44 -32.71 7.36
N THR A 17 2.01 -33.73 6.75
CA THR A 17 2.76 -33.58 5.50
C THR A 17 1.81 -33.76 4.31
N ILE A 18 1.76 -32.79 3.44
CA ILE A 18 0.96 -32.81 2.21
C ILE A 18 1.83 -32.38 1.02
N PRO A 19 1.55 -32.86 -0.21
CA PRO A 19 2.21 -32.38 -1.41
C PRO A 19 1.93 -30.87 -1.62
N ALA A 20 2.97 -30.08 -1.85
CA ALA A 20 2.83 -28.63 -2.08
C ALA A 20 1.88 -28.31 -3.25
N LYS A 21 1.86 -29.14 -4.30
CA LYS A 21 0.93 -29.00 -5.44
C LYS A 21 -0.54 -29.12 -5.03
N ASP A 22 -0.86 -29.98 -4.07
CA ASP A 22 -2.24 -30.19 -3.62
C ASP A 22 -2.71 -29.00 -2.78
N LEU A 23 -1.83 -28.47 -1.92
CA LEU A 23 -2.10 -27.24 -1.19
C LEU A 23 -2.33 -26.07 -2.15
N TRP A 24 -1.43 -25.89 -3.13
CA TRP A 24 -1.54 -24.81 -4.12
C TRP A 24 -2.82 -24.93 -4.94
N ARG A 25 -3.14 -26.12 -5.42
CA ARG A 25 -4.40 -26.37 -6.14
C ARG A 25 -5.62 -26.02 -5.31
N LYS A 26 -5.62 -26.40 -4.02
CA LYS A 26 -6.72 -26.07 -3.12
C LYS A 26 -6.86 -24.55 -2.93
N MET A 27 -5.75 -23.83 -2.74
CA MET A 27 -5.75 -22.37 -2.64
C MET A 27 -6.35 -21.72 -3.90
N LEU A 28 -5.91 -22.13 -5.08
CA LEU A 28 -6.41 -21.59 -6.36
C LEU A 28 -7.89 -21.95 -6.59
N THR A 29 -8.32 -23.15 -6.25
CA THR A 29 -9.72 -23.55 -6.34
C THR A 29 -10.60 -22.67 -5.45
N MET A 30 -10.20 -22.45 -4.20
CA MET A 30 -10.94 -21.60 -3.28
C MET A 30 -10.97 -20.15 -3.74
N LEU A 31 -9.84 -19.63 -4.24
CA LEU A 31 -9.77 -18.29 -4.82
C LEU A 31 -10.75 -18.12 -6.00
N PHE A 32 -10.81 -19.10 -6.88
CA PHE A 32 -11.74 -19.09 -8.01
C PHE A 32 -13.21 -19.15 -7.59
N GLU A 33 -13.54 -20.00 -6.63
CA GLU A 33 -14.91 -20.22 -6.18
C GLU A 33 -15.45 -19.11 -5.26
N THR A 34 -14.59 -18.55 -4.41
CA THR A 34 -15.01 -17.64 -3.32
C THR A 34 -14.36 -16.26 -3.34
N GLY A 35 -13.33 -16.04 -4.19
CA GLY A 35 -12.50 -14.84 -4.17
C GLY A 35 -11.48 -14.81 -3.03
N HIS A 36 -11.33 -15.88 -2.25
CA HIS A 36 -10.41 -16.01 -1.12
C HIS A 36 -9.63 -17.34 -1.17
N PRO A 37 -8.40 -17.40 -0.61
CA PRO A 37 -7.61 -16.34 0.01
C PRO A 37 -7.10 -15.31 -1.02
N TRP A 38 -6.87 -14.07 -0.59
CA TRP A 38 -6.14 -13.11 -1.41
C TRP A 38 -4.65 -13.45 -1.39
N ILE A 39 -3.99 -13.20 -2.51
CA ILE A 39 -2.59 -13.57 -2.72
C ILE A 39 -1.75 -12.31 -2.89
N THR A 40 -0.72 -12.17 -2.06
CA THR A 40 0.24 -11.06 -2.11
C THR A 40 1.63 -11.58 -2.47
N PHE A 41 2.30 -10.92 -3.38
CA PHE A 41 3.66 -11.27 -3.81
C PHE A 41 4.68 -10.45 -3.00
N LYS A 42 5.16 -11.04 -1.93
CA LYS A 42 6.08 -10.42 -0.96
C LYS A 42 7.33 -9.79 -1.61
N ASP A 43 7.94 -10.47 -2.55
CA ASP A 43 9.19 -10.00 -3.16
C ASP A 43 8.96 -8.73 -4.01
N SER A 44 7.83 -8.65 -4.71
CA SER A 44 7.43 -7.44 -5.42
C SER A 44 7.15 -6.27 -4.49
N CYS A 45 6.54 -6.52 -3.33
CA CYS A 45 6.32 -5.49 -2.31
C CYS A 45 7.66 -4.97 -1.76
N ASN A 46 8.59 -5.87 -1.44
CA ASN A 46 9.91 -5.49 -0.94
C ASN A 46 10.73 -4.74 -1.98
N LEU A 47 10.65 -5.12 -3.25
CA LEU A 47 11.36 -4.45 -4.34
C LEU A 47 10.99 -2.96 -4.44
N ARG A 48 9.73 -2.61 -4.14
CA ARG A 48 9.20 -1.24 -4.22
C ARG A 48 9.10 -0.53 -2.87
N SER A 49 9.45 -1.19 -1.77
CA SER A 49 9.35 -0.59 -0.45
C SER A 49 10.32 0.58 -0.29
N PRO A 50 9.86 1.77 0.12
CA PRO A 50 10.74 2.89 0.41
C PRO A 50 11.61 2.68 1.66
N GLN A 51 11.28 1.69 2.49
CA GLN A 51 11.92 1.39 3.78
C GLN A 51 12.82 0.14 3.74
N GLN A 52 13.39 -0.18 2.58
CA GLN A 52 14.25 -1.36 2.39
C GLN A 52 15.46 -1.43 3.34
N HIS A 53 15.93 -0.26 3.81
CA HIS A 53 17.12 -0.13 4.65
C HIS A 53 16.90 -0.57 6.10
N ILE A 54 15.66 -0.73 6.56
CA ILE A 54 15.36 -1.02 7.97
C ILE A 54 14.59 -2.32 8.20
N GLY A 55 14.00 -2.90 7.19
CA GLY A 55 13.24 -4.12 7.42
C GLY A 55 12.63 -4.72 6.18
N VAL A 56 11.97 -5.84 6.38
CA VAL A 56 11.34 -6.66 5.34
C VAL A 56 9.84 -6.68 5.53
N ILE A 57 9.12 -6.57 4.42
CA ILE A 57 7.69 -6.82 4.36
C ILE A 57 7.50 -8.33 4.34
N HIS A 58 6.99 -8.91 5.42
CA HIS A 58 6.78 -10.36 5.54
C HIS A 58 5.41 -10.79 5.00
N SER A 59 4.42 -9.94 5.18
CA SER A 59 3.02 -10.19 4.79
C SER A 59 2.29 -8.88 4.60
N SER A 60 1.10 -8.94 4.03
CA SER A 60 0.15 -7.83 4.00
C SER A 60 -0.98 -8.07 5.00
N ASN A 61 -1.86 -7.08 5.17
CA ASN A 61 -3.08 -7.21 5.95
C ASN A 61 -4.17 -8.01 5.20
N LEU A 62 -5.34 -8.17 5.82
CA LEU A 62 -6.48 -8.89 5.25
C LEU A 62 -6.89 -8.37 3.86
N CYS A 63 -6.89 -7.06 3.67
CA CYS A 63 -7.30 -6.42 2.41
C CYS A 63 -6.17 -6.26 1.38
N THR A 64 -4.93 -6.62 1.74
CA THR A 64 -3.71 -6.62 0.90
C THR A 64 -3.20 -5.24 0.45
N GLU A 65 -3.74 -4.14 0.99
CA GLU A 65 -3.28 -2.78 0.67
C GLU A 65 -2.07 -2.34 1.49
N ILE A 66 -1.79 -2.98 2.63
CA ILE A 66 -0.72 -2.57 3.53
C ILE A 66 0.55 -3.37 3.24
N THR A 67 1.61 -2.67 2.89
CA THR A 67 2.94 -3.23 2.60
C THR A 67 3.99 -2.52 3.46
N LEU A 68 3.96 -2.82 4.76
CA LEU A 68 4.86 -2.28 5.77
C LEU A 68 5.76 -3.37 6.33
N ASN A 69 6.98 -2.99 6.71
CA ASN A 69 7.90 -3.90 7.38
C ASN A 69 7.43 -4.23 8.79
N THR A 70 7.75 -5.43 9.23
CA THR A 70 7.49 -5.93 10.59
C THR A 70 8.71 -6.64 11.15
N SER A 71 8.83 -6.68 12.48
CA SER A 71 9.87 -7.40 13.20
C SER A 71 9.38 -7.86 14.56
N ASN A 72 10.24 -8.43 15.39
CA ASN A 72 9.90 -8.77 16.77
C ASN A 72 9.51 -7.54 17.61
N ASP A 73 10.06 -6.37 17.27
CA ASP A 73 9.87 -5.12 18.00
C ASP A 73 8.96 -4.12 17.28
N GLU A 74 8.45 -4.49 16.11
CA GLU A 74 7.65 -3.61 15.25
C GLU A 74 6.44 -4.33 14.67
N ILE A 75 5.24 -3.92 15.11
CA ILE A 75 3.96 -4.33 14.53
C ILE A 75 3.46 -3.17 13.67
N ALA A 76 3.22 -3.42 12.39
CA ALA A 76 2.72 -2.41 11.47
C ALA A 76 1.32 -1.92 11.85
N VAL A 77 1.12 -0.61 11.78
CA VAL A 77 -0.16 0.06 12.08
C VAL A 77 -0.63 0.84 10.86
N CYS A 78 -1.91 0.70 10.53
CA CYS A 78 -2.53 1.40 9.42
C CYS A 78 -3.13 2.73 9.88
N ASN A 79 -2.78 3.83 9.19
CA ASN A 79 -3.38 5.15 9.34
C ASN A 79 -3.95 5.54 7.98
N LEU A 80 -5.26 5.34 7.77
CA LEU A 80 -5.88 5.35 6.44
C LEU A 80 -6.94 6.45 6.31
N GLY A 81 -7.01 7.03 5.11
CA GLY A 81 -8.07 7.92 4.68
C GLY A 81 -8.41 7.70 3.20
N SER A 82 -9.60 8.10 2.78
CA SER A 82 -10.04 7.99 1.39
C SER A 82 -10.72 9.26 0.93
N VAL A 83 -10.33 9.76 -0.25
CA VAL A 83 -10.96 10.91 -0.91
C VAL A 83 -12.27 10.46 -1.55
N ASN A 84 -13.37 11.12 -1.21
CA ASN A 84 -14.66 10.86 -1.84
C ASN A 84 -14.73 11.58 -3.19
N LEU A 85 -14.46 10.87 -4.29
CA LEU A 85 -14.38 11.45 -5.64
C LEU A 85 -15.62 12.23 -6.06
N PRO A 86 -16.86 11.74 -5.91
CA PRO A 86 -18.05 12.49 -6.29
C PRO A 86 -18.13 13.88 -5.68
N GLN A 87 -17.66 14.05 -4.44
CA GLN A 87 -17.63 15.34 -3.77
C GLN A 87 -16.57 16.31 -4.34
N HIS A 88 -15.66 15.80 -5.17
CA HIS A 88 -14.60 16.56 -5.81
C HIS A 88 -14.80 16.69 -7.33
N MET A 89 -15.98 16.29 -7.82
CA MET A 89 -16.38 16.51 -9.21
C MET A 89 -17.16 17.82 -9.35
N LYS A 90 -16.88 18.55 -10.41
CA LYS A 90 -17.60 19.75 -10.81
C LYS A 90 -17.85 19.70 -12.32
N ASP A 91 -19.09 19.73 -12.73
CA ASP A 91 -19.48 19.69 -14.15
C ASP A 91 -18.85 18.50 -14.93
N GLY A 92 -18.80 17.33 -14.28
CA GLY A 92 -18.20 16.10 -14.85
C GLY A 92 -16.67 16.06 -14.84
N VAL A 93 -15.99 17.04 -14.26
CA VAL A 93 -14.53 17.15 -14.21
C VAL A 93 -14.04 17.17 -12.77
N LEU A 94 -12.86 16.60 -12.51
CA LEU A 94 -12.23 16.62 -11.20
C LEU A 94 -11.78 18.04 -10.83
N ASP A 95 -12.25 18.54 -9.69
CA ASP A 95 -11.83 19.83 -9.11
C ASP A 95 -10.49 19.68 -8.39
N HIS A 96 -9.40 19.98 -9.07
CA HIS A 96 -8.03 19.83 -8.58
C HIS A 96 -7.76 20.68 -7.32
N GLU A 97 -8.29 21.89 -7.23
CA GLU A 97 -8.08 22.76 -6.07
C GLU A 97 -8.77 22.20 -4.82
N LYS A 98 -9.98 21.67 -5.00
CA LYS A 98 -10.70 21.00 -3.91
C LYS A 98 -10.00 19.71 -3.48
N VAL A 99 -9.53 18.91 -4.43
CA VAL A 99 -8.72 17.71 -4.13
C VAL A 99 -7.47 18.09 -3.34
N LYS A 100 -6.72 19.10 -3.79
CA LYS A 100 -5.52 19.62 -3.10
C LYS A 100 -5.82 20.00 -1.65
N GLN A 101 -6.86 20.78 -1.42
CA GLN A 101 -7.26 21.20 -0.06
C GLN A 101 -7.60 20.00 0.82
N THR A 102 -8.41 19.08 0.31
CA THR A 102 -8.86 17.89 1.02
C THR A 102 -7.68 16.97 1.35
N VAL A 103 -6.84 16.66 0.36
CA VAL A 103 -5.68 15.78 0.53
C VAL A 103 -4.68 16.38 1.52
N THR A 104 -4.37 17.67 1.40
CA THR A 104 -3.46 18.37 2.33
C THR A 104 -3.97 18.31 3.76
N THR A 105 -5.27 18.54 3.96
CA THR A 105 -5.90 18.47 5.29
C THR A 105 -5.89 17.04 5.81
N ALA A 106 -6.27 16.08 4.98
CA ALA A 106 -6.34 14.66 5.37
C ALA A 106 -4.96 14.09 5.75
N LEU A 107 -3.90 14.43 5.00
CA LEU A 107 -2.52 14.03 5.35
C LEU A 107 -2.11 14.57 6.73
N ARG A 108 -2.40 15.84 7.00
CA ARG A 108 -2.15 16.44 8.33
C ARG A 108 -2.94 15.75 9.43
N MET A 109 -4.20 15.40 9.18
CA MET A 109 -5.03 14.68 10.15
C MET A 109 -4.48 13.28 10.42
N LEU A 110 -4.06 12.54 9.39
CA LEU A 110 -3.47 11.21 9.53
C LEU A 110 -2.14 11.24 10.28
N ASP A 111 -1.30 12.23 10.00
CA ASP A 111 -0.05 12.45 10.72
C ASP A 111 -0.31 12.79 12.21
N ASN A 112 -1.31 13.62 12.51
CA ASN A 112 -1.71 13.93 13.88
C ASN A 112 -2.22 12.69 14.63
N VAL A 113 -2.98 11.81 13.97
CA VAL A 113 -3.50 10.58 14.58
C VAL A 113 -2.36 9.70 15.09
N ILE A 114 -1.24 9.63 14.39
CA ILE A 114 -0.06 8.86 14.84
C ILE A 114 0.38 9.29 16.24
N ASP A 115 0.36 10.59 16.54
CA ASP A 115 0.83 11.13 17.82
C ASP A 115 -0.21 10.98 18.95
N ILE A 116 -1.50 11.10 18.64
CA ILE A 116 -2.58 11.11 19.65
C ILE A 116 -3.24 9.75 19.85
N ASN A 117 -2.92 8.75 19.02
CA ASN A 117 -3.55 7.44 19.08
C ASN A 117 -3.17 6.68 20.36
N TYR A 118 -4.11 5.89 20.86
CA TYR A 118 -3.85 4.92 21.91
C TYR A 118 -3.29 3.62 21.30
N TYR A 119 -2.11 3.22 21.74
CA TYR A 119 -1.47 1.98 21.33
C TYR A 119 -1.59 0.94 22.42
N SER A 120 -2.25 -0.18 22.13
CA SER A 120 -2.47 -1.26 23.08
C SER A 120 -1.19 -2.07 23.38
N VAL A 121 -0.18 -2.01 22.51
CA VAL A 121 1.11 -2.67 22.67
C VAL A 121 2.26 -1.76 22.21
N ASP A 122 3.39 -1.82 22.91
CA ASP A 122 4.54 -0.94 22.67
C ASP A 122 5.17 -1.18 21.28
N THR A 123 5.15 -2.39 20.77
CA THR A 123 5.66 -2.73 19.44
C THR A 123 4.90 -2.03 18.31
N ALA A 124 3.59 -1.85 18.47
CA ALA A 124 2.77 -1.07 17.52
C ALA A 124 3.09 0.43 17.60
N ARG A 125 3.23 0.95 18.84
CA ARG A 125 3.64 2.34 19.07
C ARG A 125 5.02 2.62 18.48
N ASN A 126 5.98 1.72 18.73
CA ASN A 126 7.34 1.84 18.21
C ASN A 126 7.35 1.96 16.68
N SER A 127 6.71 1.01 16.00
CA SER A 127 6.60 1.00 14.54
C SER A 127 5.97 2.28 14.00
N ASN A 128 4.82 2.68 14.55
CA ASN A 128 4.04 3.79 14.03
C ASN A 128 4.76 5.14 14.22
N LEU A 129 5.35 5.40 15.37
CA LEU A 129 6.10 6.62 15.63
C LEU A 129 7.43 6.68 14.87
N LYS A 130 8.08 5.52 14.64
CA LYS A 130 9.36 5.43 13.95
C LYS A 130 9.23 5.66 12.44
N HIS A 131 8.17 5.12 11.82
CA HIS A 131 8.01 5.12 10.38
C HIS A 131 6.95 6.10 9.87
N ARG A 132 6.02 6.51 10.72
CA ARG A 132 4.90 7.43 10.44
C ARG A 132 4.16 7.11 9.14
N PRO A 133 3.72 5.85 8.92
CA PRO A 133 3.08 5.47 7.68
C PRO A 133 1.66 6.01 7.60
N VAL A 134 1.31 6.59 6.47
CA VAL A 134 -0.06 7.03 6.15
C VAL A 134 -0.48 6.47 4.80
N GLY A 135 -1.75 6.10 4.67
CA GLY A 135 -2.34 5.62 3.42
C GLY A 135 -3.48 6.52 2.98
N MET A 136 -3.38 7.03 1.75
CA MET A 136 -4.42 7.83 1.13
C MET A 136 -4.98 7.10 -0.10
N GLY A 137 -6.25 6.73 -0.04
CA GLY A 137 -6.98 6.11 -1.13
C GLY A 137 -8.06 7.01 -1.70
N LEU A 138 -8.92 6.43 -2.51
CA LEU A 138 -10.13 7.06 -3.05
C LEU A 138 -11.35 6.15 -2.88
N MET A 139 -12.53 6.73 -2.86
CA MET A 139 -13.81 6.03 -2.87
C MET A 139 -14.80 6.75 -3.79
N GLY A 140 -15.88 6.06 -4.18
CA GLY A 140 -16.89 6.61 -5.07
C GLY A 140 -16.43 6.71 -6.53
N PHE A 141 -15.49 5.87 -6.97
CA PHE A 141 -14.99 5.87 -8.35
C PHE A 141 -16.10 5.63 -9.36
N GLN A 142 -16.96 4.64 -9.11
CA GLN A 142 -18.09 4.34 -9.99
C GLN A 142 -19.10 5.51 -10.05
N ASP A 143 -19.36 6.16 -8.91
CA ASP A 143 -20.25 7.33 -8.89
C ASP A 143 -19.67 8.49 -9.69
N ALA A 144 -18.35 8.69 -9.63
CA ALA A 144 -17.66 9.68 -10.43
C ALA A 144 -17.72 9.35 -11.94
N LEU A 145 -17.68 8.07 -12.31
CA LEU A 145 -17.88 7.63 -13.70
C LEU A 145 -19.32 7.92 -14.17
N TYR A 146 -20.32 7.69 -13.34
CA TYR A 146 -21.71 8.06 -13.65
C TYR A 146 -21.88 9.57 -13.90
N MET A 147 -21.17 10.40 -13.13
CA MET A 147 -21.19 11.86 -13.34
C MET A 147 -20.54 12.31 -14.66
N GLN A 148 -19.79 11.42 -15.32
CA GLN A 148 -19.11 11.63 -16.59
C GLN A 148 -19.77 10.87 -17.76
N ASP A 149 -20.84 10.14 -17.51
CA ASP A 149 -21.47 9.21 -18.47
C ASP A 149 -20.47 8.19 -19.04
N ALA A 150 -19.46 7.80 -18.25
CA ALA A 150 -18.40 6.90 -18.66
C ALA A 150 -18.70 5.45 -18.22
N PRO A 151 -18.84 4.49 -19.15
CA PRO A 151 -18.99 3.08 -18.81
C PRO A 151 -17.73 2.55 -18.09
N TYR A 152 -17.92 1.69 -17.08
CA TYR A 152 -16.80 1.11 -16.31
C TYR A 152 -15.75 0.39 -17.20
N CYS A 153 -16.21 -0.36 -18.21
CA CYS A 153 -15.34 -1.08 -19.17
C CYS A 153 -15.01 -0.22 -20.39
N SER A 154 -14.55 1.02 -20.20
CA SER A 154 -14.21 1.95 -21.27
C SER A 154 -12.82 2.55 -21.10
N ASP A 155 -12.22 3.00 -22.20
CA ASP A 155 -10.95 3.74 -22.15
C ASP A 155 -11.06 5.03 -21.33
N ALA A 156 -12.22 5.69 -21.36
CA ALA A 156 -12.49 6.86 -20.54
C ALA A 156 -12.42 6.56 -19.04
N ALA A 157 -12.90 5.39 -18.60
CA ALA A 157 -12.79 4.97 -17.21
C ALA A 157 -11.34 4.67 -16.82
N ILE A 158 -10.56 4.07 -17.71
CA ILE A 158 -9.12 3.82 -17.49
C ILE A 158 -8.36 5.13 -17.37
N GLU A 159 -8.61 6.07 -18.30
CA GLU A 159 -7.98 7.39 -18.26
C GLU A 159 -8.35 8.18 -17.01
N PHE A 160 -9.62 8.14 -16.60
CA PHE A 160 -10.06 8.80 -15.38
C PHE A 160 -9.45 8.17 -14.12
N ALA A 161 -9.30 6.84 -14.07
CA ALA A 161 -8.62 6.15 -12.97
C ALA A 161 -7.17 6.63 -12.82
N ASP A 162 -6.44 6.67 -13.92
CA ASP A 162 -5.04 7.10 -13.94
C ASP A 162 -4.91 8.57 -13.52
N ARG A 163 -5.66 9.48 -14.15
CA ARG A 163 -5.59 10.92 -13.86
C ARG A 163 -6.06 11.30 -12.46
N SER A 164 -7.13 10.69 -11.96
CA SER A 164 -7.62 10.97 -10.61
C SER A 164 -6.62 10.54 -9.55
N MET A 165 -5.99 9.38 -9.74
CA MET A 165 -4.96 8.89 -8.82
C MET A 165 -3.65 9.68 -8.92
N GLU A 166 -3.26 10.11 -10.12
CA GLU A 166 -2.11 11.01 -10.32
C GLU A 166 -2.28 12.29 -9.49
N VAL A 167 -3.42 12.95 -9.58
CA VAL A 167 -3.71 14.19 -8.85
C VAL A 167 -3.67 13.99 -7.33
N ILE A 168 -4.31 12.92 -6.85
CA ILE A 168 -4.31 12.59 -5.42
C ILE A 168 -2.89 12.26 -4.94
N SER A 169 -2.17 11.44 -5.68
CA SER A 169 -0.79 11.04 -5.36
C SER A 169 0.16 12.23 -5.32
N TYR A 170 0.07 13.11 -6.31
CA TYR A 170 0.88 14.32 -6.36
C TYR A 170 0.66 15.21 -5.13
N TYR A 171 -0.60 15.54 -4.82
CA TYR A 171 -0.89 16.38 -3.66
C TYR A 171 -0.61 15.70 -2.32
N ALA A 172 -0.74 14.38 -2.24
CA ALA A 172 -0.38 13.64 -1.04
C ALA A 172 1.15 13.70 -0.78
N ILE A 173 1.97 13.44 -1.78
CA ILE A 173 3.44 13.53 -1.66
C ILE A 173 3.87 14.97 -1.37
N HIS A 174 3.28 15.94 -2.07
CA HIS A 174 3.54 17.37 -1.81
C HIS A 174 3.18 17.74 -0.36
N ALA A 175 2.00 17.39 0.11
CA ALA A 175 1.57 17.68 1.48
C ALA A 175 2.47 17.00 2.53
N SER A 176 2.90 15.76 2.27
CA SER A 176 3.87 15.05 3.12
C SER A 176 5.20 15.80 3.20
N SER A 177 5.70 16.29 2.06
CA SER A 177 6.93 17.10 2.00
C SER A 177 6.80 18.42 2.79
N GLU A 178 5.67 19.12 2.66
CA GLU A 178 5.43 20.36 3.41
C GLU A 178 5.31 20.09 4.93
N LEU A 179 4.69 18.98 5.33
CA LEU A 179 4.66 18.57 6.73
C LEU A 179 6.07 18.26 7.26
N ALA A 180 6.92 17.63 6.45
CA ALA A 180 8.31 17.36 6.83
C ALA A 180 9.14 18.66 6.99
N LYS A 181 8.88 19.70 6.21
CA LYS A 181 9.50 21.02 6.41
C LYS A 181 9.04 21.66 7.72
N GLU A 182 7.77 21.49 8.09
CA GLU A 182 7.18 22.06 9.30
C GLU A 182 7.59 21.32 10.58
N ARG A 183 7.63 19.98 10.52
CA ARG A 183 7.74 19.10 11.70
C ARG A 183 9.03 18.31 11.80
N GLY A 184 9.84 18.34 10.77
CA GLY A 184 10.99 17.44 10.58
C GLY A 184 10.59 16.14 9.88
N THR A 185 11.60 15.39 9.45
CA THR A 185 11.42 14.07 8.84
C THR A 185 11.08 13.02 9.89
N TYR A 186 10.45 11.92 9.47
CA TYR A 186 10.20 10.79 10.37
C TYR A 186 11.52 10.11 10.79
N PRO A 187 11.60 9.49 11.99
CA PRO A 187 12.89 8.99 12.53
C PRO A 187 13.67 8.03 11.64
N SER A 188 13.00 7.20 10.85
CA SER A 188 13.66 6.26 9.94
C SER A 188 13.81 6.80 8.50
N TYR A 189 13.80 8.11 8.30
CA TYR A 189 13.90 8.73 6.98
C TYR A 189 15.27 8.49 6.32
N GLU A 190 16.35 8.66 7.07
CA GLU A 190 17.72 8.52 6.56
C GLU A 190 18.00 7.10 6.05
N GLY A 191 18.49 6.98 4.82
CA GLY A 191 18.69 5.70 4.14
C GLY A 191 17.47 5.17 3.39
N SER A 192 16.29 5.78 3.55
CA SER A 192 15.10 5.43 2.77
C SER A 192 15.24 5.81 1.30
N LEU A 193 14.42 5.23 0.44
CA LEU A 193 14.37 5.67 -0.97
C LEU A 193 13.98 7.15 -1.08
N TRP A 194 13.13 7.64 -0.19
CA TRP A 194 12.77 9.06 -0.11
C TRP A 194 13.97 9.95 0.16
N SER A 195 14.87 9.57 1.07
CA SER A 195 16.10 10.34 1.38
C SER A 195 17.09 10.34 0.22
N GLN A 196 17.01 9.34 -0.65
CA GLN A 196 17.81 9.21 -1.87
C GLN A 196 17.18 9.92 -3.07
N GLY A 197 16.01 10.54 -2.92
CA GLY A 197 15.28 11.19 -4.01
C GLY A 197 14.63 10.21 -5.00
N ILE A 198 14.42 8.94 -4.58
CA ILE A 198 13.77 7.92 -5.38
C ILE A 198 12.28 7.89 -5.00
N PHE A 199 11.43 8.26 -5.94
CA PHE A 199 9.98 8.36 -5.79
C PHE A 199 9.26 7.11 -6.33
N PRO A 200 7.96 6.94 -6.02
CA PRO A 200 7.18 5.81 -6.56
C PRO A 200 7.24 5.68 -8.08
N LYS A 201 7.28 6.79 -8.83
CA LYS A 201 7.42 6.78 -10.29
C LYS A 201 8.74 6.15 -10.75
N ASP A 202 9.82 6.36 -10.02
CA ASP A 202 11.15 5.84 -10.37
C ASP A 202 11.23 4.32 -10.18
N SER A 203 10.27 3.73 -9.45
CA SER A 203 10.13 2.27 -9.32
C SER A 203 9.66 1.57 -10.60
N ILE A 204 9.21 2.30 -11.60
CA ILE A 204 8.86 1.77 -12.93
C ILE A 204 10.11 1.16 -13.58
N ASP A 205 11.23 1.86 -13.55
CA ASP A 205 12.51 1.37 -14.08
C ASP A 205 12.96 0.09 -13.36
N ILE A 206 12.71 0.00 -12.07
CA ILE A 206 12.98 -1.19 -11.26
C ILE A 206 12.10 -2.36 -11.72
N LEU A 207 10.82 -2.10 -11.98
CA LEU A 207 9.88 -3.12 -12.49
C LEU A 207 10.31 -3.59 -13.89
N GLU A 208 10.64 -2.67 -14.79
CA GLU A 208 11.11 -3.00 -16.13
C GLU A 208 12.35 -3.88 -16.10
N LYS A 209 13.34 -3.49 -15.31
CA LYS A 209 14.59 -4.24 -15.15
C LYS A 209 14.37 -5.66 -14.60
N ASN A 210 13.41 -5.85 -13.71
CA ASN A 210 13.18 -7.13 -13.02
C ASN A 210 12.12 -8.01 -13.67
N ARG A 211 11.21 -7.45 -14.47
CA ARG A 211 10.07 -8.17 -15.04
C ARG A 211 9.90 -8.01 -16.55
N GLY A 212 10.61 -7.07 -17.18
CA GLY A 212 10.47 -6.72 -18.59
C GLY A 212 9.42 -5.64 -18.86
N SER A 213 9.59 -4.94 -19.98
CA SER A 213 8.73 -3.82 -20.40
C SER A 213 7.30 -4.23 -20.76
N GLU A 214 7.06 -5.50 -21.02
CA GLU A 214 5.72 -6.05 -21.34
C GLU A 214 4.69 -5.86 -20.23
N TYR A 215 5.14 -5.64 -18.98
CA TYR A 215 4.29 -5.36 -17.83
C TYR A 215 3.99 -3.87 -17.64
N LEU A 216 4.69 -3.01 -18.37
CA LEU A 216 4.49 -1.56 -18.34
C LEU A 216 3.52 -1.18 -19.47
N LYS A 217 2.23 -1.21 -19.19
CA LYS A 217 1.18 -0.90 -20.18
C LYS A 217 0.78 0.57 -20.21
N VAL A 218 1.30 1.37 -19.32
CA VAL A 218 0.96 2.79 -19.18
C VAL A 218 2.24 3.60 -19.27
N ASP A 219 2.31 4.47 -20.27
CA ASP A 219 3.38 5.46 -20.40
C ASP A 219 3.14 6.59 -19.36
N ARG A 220 4.10 6.79 -18.47
CA ARG A 220 4.00 7.77 -17.36
C ARG A 220 5.15 8.73 -17.34
#